data_3bc3217c33ce9a3cf1641686bc13f099
#
_entry.id   3bc3217c33ce9a3cf1641686bc13f099
#
_cell.length_a   1.000
_cell.length_b   1.000
_cell.length_c   1.000
_cell.angle_alpha   90.00
_cell.angle_beta   90.00
_cell.angle_gamma   90.00
#
_symmetry.space_group_name_H-M   'P 1'
#
loop_
_entity.id
_entity.type
_entity.pdbx_description
1 polymer ?
#
loop_
_entity_poly.entity_id
_entity_poly.type
_entity_poly.pdbx_seq_one_letter_code
_entity_poly.pdbx_strand_id
1 'polypeptide(L)'
;MRWLFRALLLAFALAFAACGNGTPPAVPGAQLPVDWLTVGGQRITVELARRPAEQSRGLMFRQSLPPDHGMLFLFPRDDVQAFWMRNTTIPLSIAYADGHGRIVRIADLEPLDERPVTSIAPARYALEMNRGWFAAHGVAAGDRITGIPN
;
A
#
# COMPACT_ATOMS: atom_id res chain seq x y z
N MET A 1 -63.35 -7.80 -46.48
CA MET A 1 -61.89 -7.78 -46.60
C MET A 1 -61.31 -7.42 -45.23
N ARG A 2 -60.81 -8.37 -44.48
CA ARG A 2 -60.29 -8.16 -43.11
C ARG A 2 -58.88 -8.73 -43.07
N TRP A 3 -57.92 -7.83 -42.93
CA TRP A 3 -56.51 -8.16 -42.85
C TRP A 3 -56.14 -8.48 -41.39
N LEU A 4 -55.69 -9.72 -41.16
CA LEU A 4 -55.17 -10.17 -39.88
C LEU A 4 -53.66 -9.98 -39.84
N PHE A 5 -53.16 -9.03 -39.04
CA PHE A 5 -51.77 -8.89 -38.70
C PHE A 5 -51.42 -9.88 -37.58
N ARG A 6 -50.61 -10.88 -37.92
CA ARG A 6 -49.97 -11.73 -36.92
C ARG A 6 -48.69 -11.07 -36.41
N ALA A 7 -48.71 -10.61 -35.15
CA ALA A 7 -47.52 -10.13 -34.47
C ALA A 7 -46.66 -11.33 -34.04
N LEU A 8 -45.44 -11.38 -34.54
CA LEU A 8 -44.43 -12.37 -34.16
C LEU A 8 -43.64 -11.81 -32.94
N LEU A 9 -43.88 -12.39 -31.75
CA LEU A 9 -43.12 -12.11 -30.55
C LEU A 9 -41.80 -12.82 -30.58
N LEU A 10 -40.70 -12.13 -30.86
CA LEU A 10 -39.33 -12.59 -30.67
C LEU A 10 -38.95 -12.49 -29.18
N ALA A 11 -38.87 -13.64 -28.50
CA ALA A 11 -38.34 -13.71 -27.18
C ALA A 11 -36.79 -13.57 -27.23
N PHE A 12 -36.29 -12.45 -26.76
CA PHE A 12 -34.85 -12.24 -26.60
C PHE A 12 -34.42 -12.84 -25.26
N ALA A 13 -33.77 -14.02 -25.32
CA ALA A 13 -33.14 -14.62 -24.17
C ALA A 13 -31.87 -13.85 -23.82
N LEU A 14 -31.88 -13.07 -22.72
CA LEU A 14 -30.66 -12.49 -22.14
C LEU A 14 -29.85 -13.60 -21.49
N ALA A 15 -28.74 -13.97 -22.11
CA ALA A 15 -27.70 -14.76 -21.47
C ALA A 15 -26.97 -13.89 -20.47
N PHE A 16 -27.19 -14.11 -19.16
CA PHE A 16 -26.35 -13.57 -18.10
C PHE A 16 -24.99 -14.28 -18.15
N ALA A 17 -24.00 -13.62 -18.74
CA ALA A 17 -22.61 -14.04 -18.59
C ALA A 17 -22.18 -13.82 -17.14
N ALA A 18 -21.81 -14.91 -16.45
CA ALA A 18 -21.22 -14.88 -15.14
C ALA A 18 -19.89 -14.12 -15.21
N CYS A 19 -19.88 -12.88 -14.69
CA CYS A 19 -18.65 -12.10 -14.50
C CYS A 19 -17.83 -12.78 -13.42
N GLY A 20 -16.68 -13.32 -13.79
CA GLY A 20 -15.68 -13.83 -12.86
C GLY A 20 -15.25 -12.73 -11.90
N ASN A 21 -14.97 -13.11 -10.64
CA ASN A 21 -14.44 -12.25 -9.57
C ASN A 21 -13.00 -11.79 -9.89
N GLY A 22 -12.84 -11.03 -10.96
CA GLY A 22 -11.61 -10.31 -11.24
C GLY A 22 -11.59 -9.04 -10.40
N THR A 23 -10.63 -8.90 -9.51
CA THR A 23 -10.36 -7.63 -8.82
C THR A 23 -10.22 -6.52 -9.88
N PRO A 24 -11.02 -5.46 -9.82
CA PRO A 24 -10.91 -4.39 -10.82
C PRO A 24 -9.49 -3.82 -10.86
N PRO A 25 -8.99 -3.43 -12.05
CA PRO A 25 -7.68 -2.80 -12.14
C PRO A 25 -7.64 -1.52 -11.28
N ALA A 26 -6.51 -1.27 -10.63
CA ALA A 26 -6.32 -0.09 -9.82
C ALA A 26 -6.51 1.17 -10.65
N VAL A 27 -7.46 2.00 -10.29
CA VAL A 27 -7.69 3.30 -10.94
C VAL A 27 -6.54 4.23 -10.52
N PRO A 28 -5.78 4.82 -11.48
CA PRO A 28 -4.77 5.82 -11.15
C PRO A 28 -5.41 6.98 -10.40
N GLY A 29 -4.97 7.23 -9.14
CA GLY A 29 -5.54 8.27 -8.29
C GLY A 29 -6.60 7.80 -7.28
N ALA A 30 -7.00 6.53 -7.27
CA ALA A 30 -7.84 5.98 -6.21
C ALA A 30 -7.12 6.09 -4.85
N GLN A 31 -7.83 6.58 -3.84
CA GLN A 31 -7.31 6.59 -2.46
C GLN A 31 -7.07 5.15 -2.01
N LEU A 32 -5.89 4.90 -1.43
CA LEU A 32 -5.59 3.60 -0.86
C LEU A 32 -6.45 3.36 0.39
N PRO A 33 -6.74 2.09 0.73
CA PRO A 33 -7.33 1.77 2.02
C PRO A 33 -6.47 2.32 3.15
N VAL A 34 -7.12 2.83 4.19
CA VAL A 34 -6.47 3.42 5.37
C VAL A 34 -6.75 2.54 6.58
N ASP A 35 -5.76 2.36 7.42
CA ASP A 35 -5.87 1.62 8.68
C ASP A 35 -5.03 2.26 9.78
N TRP A 36 -5.11 1.73 11.01
CA TRP A 36 -4.34 2.19 12.15
C TRP A 36 -3.38 1.11 12.62
N LEU A 37 -2.15 1.53 12.88
CA LEU A 37 -1.12 0.70 13.49
C LEU A 37 -0.72 1.27 14.84
N THR A 38 -0.05 0.45 15.64
CA THR A 38 0.66 0.91 16.85
C THR A 38 2.13 0.58 16.69
N VAL A 39 2.98 1.59 16.87
CA VAL A 39 4.45 1.49 16.76
C VAL A 39 5.05 2.28 17.92
N GLY A 40 5.88 1.64 18.75
CA GLY A 40 6.48 2.30 19.93
C GLY A 40 5.45 2.89 20.89
N GLY A 41 4.27 2.27 21.00
CA GLY A 41 3.14 2.78 21.80
C GLY A 41 2.35 3.93 21.17
N GLN A 42 2.78 4.44 20.02
CA GLN A 42 2.07 5.49 19.28
C GLN A 42 1.10 4.88 18.27
N ARG A 43 -0.13 5.39 18.24
CA ARG A 43 -1.12 5.06 17.20
C ARG A 43 -0.90 5.95 16.01
N ILE A 44 -0.74 5.34 14.84
CA ILE A 44 -0.53 6.03 13.56
C ILE A 44 -1.61 5.63 12.55
N THR A 45 -1.82 6.48 11.57
CA THR A 45 -2.69 6.21 10.41
C THR A 45 -1.82 5.86 9.21
N VAL A 46 -2.14 4.79 8.49
CA VAL A 46 -1.38 4.38 7.30
C VAL A 46 -2.26 4.11 6.10
N GLU A 47 -1.78 4.50 4.93
CA GLU A 47 -2.29 4.00 3.66
C GLU A 47 -1.70 2.62 3.40
N LEU A 48 -2.50 1.68 2.86
CA LEU A 48 -2.07 0.30 2.64
C LEU A 48 -1.71 0.06 1.17
N ALA A 49 -0.44 -0.18 0.88
CA ALA A 49 0.07 -0.55 -0.44
C ALA A 49 0.23 -2.08 -0.54
N ARG A 50 -0.74 -2.76 -1.14
CA ARG A 50 -0.77 -4.23 -1.27
C ARG A 50 -0.43 -4.70 -2.69
N ARG A 51 -0.90 -3.96 -3.69
CA ARG A 51 -0.75 -4.35 -5.10
C ARG A 51 0.57 -3.81 -5.68
N PRO A 52 1.19 -4.51 -6.63
CA PRO A 52 2.46 -4.07 -7.23
C PRO A 52 2.43 -2.62 -7.75
N ALA A 53 1.34 -2.19 -8.37
CA ALA A 53 1.20 -0.82 -8.86
C ALA A 53 1.15 0.22 -7.72
N GLU A 54 0.53 -0.11 -6.58
CA GLU A 54 0.49 0.74 -5.38
C GLU A 54 1.88 0.83 -4.74
N GLN A 55 2.56 -0.31 -4.61
CA GLN A 55 3.91 -0.40 -4.07
C GLN A 55 4.92 0.36 -4.95
N SER A 56 4.81 0.21 -6.29
CA SER A 56 5.68 0.94 -7.22
C SER A 56 5.46 2.45 -7.17
N ARG A 57 4.23 2.91 -6.91
CA ARG A 57 3.91 4.32 -6.77
C ARG A 57 4.35 4.87 -5.42
N GLY A 58 4.09 4.14 -4.32
CA GLY A 58 4.38 4.59 -2.96
C GLY A 58 3.91 6.03 -2.70
N LEU A 59 4.76 6.84 -2.07
CA LEU A 59 4.52 8.24 -1.76
C LEU A 59 4.99 9.23 -2.86
N MET A 60 5.23 8.74 -4.09
CA MET A 60 5.60 9.61 -5.22
C MET A 60 4.60 10.75 -5.42
N PHE A 61 5.11 11.93 -5.77
CA PHE A 61 4.35 13.15 -6.07
C PHE A 61 3.58 13.75 -4.88
N ARG A 62 3.79 13.26 -3.65
CA ARG A 62 3.22 13.87 -2.44
C ARG A 62 3.96 15.17 -2.12
N GLN A 63 3.20 16.20 -1.76
CA GLN A 63 3.74 17.49 -1.34
C GLN A 63 4.04 17.53 0.17
N SER A 64 3.33 16.70 0.94
CA SER A 64 3.50 16.57 2.40
C SER A 64 2.90 15.25 2.87
N LEU A 65 3.29 14.84 4.07
CA LEU A 65 2.69 13.75 4.82
C LEU A 65 2.31 14.30 6.20
N PRO A 66 1.02 14.19 6.62
CA PRO A 66 0.63 14.70 7.94
C PRO A 66 1.42 14.04 9.08
N PRO A 67 1.51 14.67 10.26
CA PRO A 67 2.06 14.02 11.45
C PRO A 67 1.34 12.71 11.73
N ASP A 68 2.06 11.70 12.20
CA ASP A 68 1.54 10.37 12.53
C ASP A 68 0.80 9.65 11.39
N HIS A 69 1.05 10.07 10.14
CA HIS A 69 0.61 9.39 8.93
C HIS A 69 1.79 8.77 8.20
N GLY A 70 1.51 7.62 7.57
CA GLY A 70 2.51 6.88 6.81
C GLY A 70 1.90 6.05 5.69
N MET A 71 2.74 5.23 5.09
CA MET A 71 2.32 4.20 4.15
C MET A 71 2.93 2.86 4.56
N LEU A 72 2.06 1.84 4.70
CA LEU A 72 2.46 0.46 4.95
C LEU A 72 2.43 -0.32 3.65
N PHE A 73 3.57 -0.88 3.28
CA PHE A 73 3.74 -1.81 2.18
C PHE A 73 3.64 -3.22 2.72
N LEU A 74 2.76 -4.04 2.13
CA LEU A 74 2.52 -5.42 2.56
C LEU A 74 2.95 -6.36 1.43
N PHE A 75 3.96 -7.16 1.68
CA PHE A 75 4.47 -8.13 0.72
C PHE A 75 3.92 -9.54 1.02
N PRO A 76 3.77 -10.41 0.00
CA PRO A 76 3.17 -11.74 0.17
C PRO A 76 4.03 -12.69 1.01
N ARG A 77 5.34 -12.44 1.11
CA ARG A 77 6.30 -13.26 1.86
C ARG A 77 7.45 -12.41 2.38
N ASP A 78 8.20 -12.96 3.32
CA ASP A 78 9.46 -12.36 3.76
C ASP A 78 10.50 -12.48 2.64
N ASP A 79 11.10 -11.34 2.25
CA ASP A 79 12.18 -11.26 1.27
C ASP A 79 13.01 -10.00 1.54
N VAL A 80 14.20 -9.89 0.96
CA VAL A 80 14.96 -8.64 1.02
C VAL A 80 14.25 -7.60 0.16
N GLN A 81 13.73 -6.55 0.82
CA GLN A 81 13.04 -5.45 0.16
C GLN A 81 14.02 -4.32 -0.17
N ALA A 82 13.75 -3.58 -1.24
CA ALA A 82 14.54 -2.43 -1.65
C ALA A 82 13.62 -1.27 -2.04
N PHE A 83 13.92 -0.06 -1.54
CA PHE A 83 13.18 1.15 -1.77
C PHE A 83 14.07 2.25 -2.33
N TRP A 84 13.51 3.13 -3.12
CA TRP A 84 14.14 4.30 -3.70
C TRP A 84 13.22 5.52 -3.57
N MET A 85 13.75 6.72 -3.79
CA MET A 85 12.99 7.96 -3.67
C MET A 85 12.68 8.63 -5.02
N ARG A 86 12.59 7.82 -6.08
CA ARG A 86 12.18 8.33 -7.39
C ARG A 86 10.86 9.09 -7.30
N ASN A 87 10.79 10.30 -7.86
CA ASN A 87 9.62 11.17 -7.85
C ASN A 87 9.06 11.47 -6.45
N THR A 88 9.84 11.28 -5.38
CA THR A 88 9.44 11.53 -3.99
C THR A 88 10.28 12.66 -3.43
N THR A 89 9.66 13.83 -3.23
CA THR A 89 10.33 15.07 -2.79
C THR A 89 10.26 15.31 -1.30
N ILE A 90 9.39 14.59 -0.58
CA ILE A 90 9.28 14.66 0.87
C ILE A 90 10.34 13.77 1.54
N PRO A 91 11.05 14.25 2.58
CA PRO A 91 12.02 13.45 3.31
C PRO A 91 11.31 12.39 4.16
N LEU A 92 11.75 11.13 4.09
CA LEU A 92 11.12 10.00 4.76
C LEU A 92 12.12 9.21 5.61
N SER A 93 11.59 8.45 6.56
CA SER A 93 12.26 7.30 7.19
C SER A 93 11.46 6.05 6.93
N ILE A 94 12.13 4.92 6.75
CA ILE A 94 11.52 3.61 6.50
C ILE A 94 11.90 2.63 7.60
N ALA A 95 10.90 1.89 8.13
CA ALA A 95 11.10 0.74 8.99
C ALA A 95 10.71 -0.53 8.24
N TYR A 96 11.65 -1.44 8.08
CA TYR A 96 11.42 -2.78 7.55
C TYR A 96 11.08 -3.73 8.69
N ALA A 97 10.04 -4.56 8.53
CA ALA A 97 9.63 -5.51 9.55
C ALA A 97 9.39 -6.91 8.96
N ASP A 98 9.70 -7.94 9.74
CA ASP A 98 9.45 -9.34 9.40
C ASP A 98 7.96 -9.70 9.40
N GLY A 99 7.62 -10.94 9.07
CA GLY A 99 6.24 -11.44 9.03
C GLY A 99 5.51 -11.43 10.40
N HIS A 100 6.23 -11.17 11.49
CA HIS A 100 5.69 -11.01 12.84
C HIS A 100 5.58 -9.55 13.27
N GLY A 101 5.85 -8.60 12.34
CA GLY A 101 5.86 -7.17 12.60
C GLY A 101 7.06 -6.67 13.39
N ARG A 102 8.12 -7.50 13.63
CA ARG A 102 9.34 -7.08 14.30
C ARG A 102 10.19 -6.25 13.35
N ILE A 103 10.56 -5.04 13.75
CA ILE A 103 11.42 -4.16 12.97
C ILE A 103 12.83 -4.75 12.90
N VAL A 104 13.28 -5.02 11.68
CA VAL A 104 14.63 -5.55 11.41
C VAL A 104 15.61 -4.44 11.05
N ARG A 105 15.13 -3.33 10.51
CA ARG A 105 15.96 -2.17 10.14
C ARG A 105 15.11 -0.91 10.08
N ILE A 106 15.70 0.23 10.46
CA ILE A 106 15.21 1.58 10.17
C ILE A 106 16.30 2.30 9.37
N ALA A 107 15.90 3.07 8.36
CA ALA A 107 16.80 3.89 7.56
C ALA A 107 16.11 5.19 7.13
N ASP A 108 16.91 6.24 6.90
CA ASP A 108 16.43 7.45 6.28
C ASP A 108 16.50 7.36 4.75
N LEU A 109 15.56 8.00 4.08
CA LEU A 109 15.43 8.06 2.65
C LEU A 109 15.61 9.52 2.19
N GLU A 110 16.62 9.76 1.36
CA GLU A 110 16.89 11.09 0.82
C GLU A 110 15.96 11.42 -0.35
N PRO A 111 15.32 12.59 -0.36
CA PRO A 111 14.47 13.02 -1.47
C PRO A 111 15.16 12.86 -2.82
N LEU A 112 14.43 12.28 -3.80
CA LEU A 112 14.87 12.08 -5.19
C LEU A 112 16.09 11.16 -5.37
N ASP A 113 16.59 10.51 -4.33
CA ASP A 113 17.68 9.54 -4.44
C ASP A 113 17.14 8.21 -5.00
N GLU A 114 17.66 7.79 -6.15
CA GLU A 114 17.27 6.52 -6.78
C GLU A 114 18.17 5.34 -6.37
N ARG A 115 19.14 5.55 -5.50
CA ARG A 115 19.95 4.46 -4.95
C ARG A 115 19.09 3.61 -4.01
N PRO A 116 19.09 2.27 -4.19
CA PRO A 116 18.23 1.42 -3.38
C PRO A 116 18.69 1.38 -1.92
N VAL A 117 17.74 1.60 -1.01
CA VAL A 117 17.91 1.35 0.42
C VAL A 117 17.24 0.01 0.72
N THR A 118 18.02 -0.99 1.14
CA THR A 118 17.52 -2.36 1.32
C THR A 118 17.17 -2.66 2.78
N SER A 119 16.33 -3.67 3.02
CA SER A 119 16.03 -4.16 4.37
C SER A 119 17.21 -4.91 5.02
N ILE A 120 18.20 -5.32 4.22
CA ILE A 120 19.37 -6.16 4.61
C ILE A 120 18.94 -7.58 5.03
N ALA A 121 17.86 -7.71 5.83
CA ALA A 121 17.25 -8.97 6.24
C ALA A 121 15.87 -9.15 5.59
N PRO A 122 15.34 -10.39 5.51
CA PRO A 122 14.00 -10.63 5.02
C PRO A 122 12.95 -9.81 5.77
N ALA A 123 12.08 -9.14 5.04
CA ALA A 123 10.99 -8.31 5.56
C ALA A 123 9.71 -8.57 4.76
N ARG A 124 8.58 -8.62 5.48
CA ARG A 124 7.24 -8.73 4.89
C ARG A 124 6.54 -7.40 4.84
N TYR A 125 6.98 -6.45 5.64
CA TYR A 125 6.39 -5.12 5.75
C TYR A 125 7.47 -4.06 5.64
N ALA A 126 7.09 -2.92 5.06
CA ALA A 126 7.86 -1.70 5.12
C ALA A 126 6.92 -0.55 5.48
N LEU A 127 7.30 0.26 6.46
CA LEU A 127 6.52 1.40 6.93
C LEU A 127 7.31 2.68 6.66
N GLU A 128 6.78 3.52 5.76
CA GLU A 128 7.31 4.86 5.50
C GLU A 128 6.59 5.89 6.36
N MET A 129 7.35 6.74 7.02
CA MET A 129 6.90 7.87 7.86
C MET A 129 7.69 9.12 7.51
N ASN A 130 7.24 10.28 8.00
CA ASN A 130 8.06 11.50 7.95
C ASN A 130 9.47 11.22 8.51
N ARG A 131 10.49 11.82 7.92
CA ARG A 131 11.88 11.67 8.37
C ARG A 131 12.01 11.95 9.87
N GLY A 132 12.73 11.07 10.56
CA GLY A 132 13.01 11.19 11.98
C GLY A 132 11.86 10.77 12.90
N TRP A 133 10.70 10.38 12.34
CA TRP A 133 9.54 10.01 13.16
C TRP A 133 9.87 8.87 14.14
N PHE A 134 10.54 7.83 13.70
CA PHE A 134 10.90 6.68 14.56
C PHE A 134 11.78 7.09 15.72
N ALA A 135 12.84 7.88 15.45
CA ALA A 135 13.74 8.37 16.49
C ALA A 135 13.04 9.29 17.50
N ALA A 136 12.17 10.18 17.02
CA ALA A 136 11.41 11.09 17.89
C ALA A 136 10.45 10.37 18.85
N HIS A 137 10.01 9.13 18.49
CA HIS A 137 9.14 8.30 19.32
C HIS A 137 9.88 7.14 20.01
N GLY A 138 11.20 7.14 19.99
CA GLY A 138 12.03 6.13 20.65
C GLY A 138 11.93 4.74 20.03
N VAL A 139 11.49 4.64 18.75
CA VAL A 139 11.34 3.37 18.04
C VAL A 139 12.67 2.96 17.41
N ALA A 140 13.05 1.71 17.61
CA ALA A 140 14.30 1.14 17.14
C ALA A 140 14.11 -0.24 16.50
N ALA A 141 15.15 -0.75 15.84
CA ALA A 141 15.19 -2.14 15.41
C ALA A 141 15.03 -3.07 16.63
N GLY A 142 14.18 -4.09 16.50
CA GLY A 142 13.75 -4.97 17.58
C GLY A 142 12.36 -4.68 18.13
N ASP A 143 11.85 -3.45 17.99
CA ASP A 143 10.47 -3.10 18.33
C ASP A 143 9.47 -3.73 17.37
N ARG A 144 8.18 -3.60 17.69
CA ARG A 144 7.10 -4.20 16.88
C ARG A 144 6.13 -3.16 16.34
N ILE A 145 5.73 -3.39 15.11
CA ILE A 145 4.54 -2.81 14.50
C ILE A 145 3.39 -3.77 14.80
N THR A 146 2.32 -3.29 15.41
CA THR A 146 1.13 -4.08 15.73
C THR A 146 -0.12 -3.50 15.09
N GLY A 147 -1.18 -4.32 14.96
CA GLY A 147 -2.39 -3.93 14.24
C GLY A 147 -2.27 -4.06 12.71
N ILE A 148 -1.24 -4.74 12.21
CA ILE A 148 -1.08 -4.96 10.76
C ILE A 148 -2.25 -5.81 10.27
N PRO A 149 -3.02 -5.32 9.27
CA PRO A 149 -4.17 -6.05 8.74
C PRO A 149 -3.72 -7.24 7.88
N ASN A 150 -4.49 -8.32 7.94
CA ASN A 150 -4.31 -9.53 7.12
C ASN A 150 -4.55 -9.27 5.63
#